data_d98c05aa690410fa979b310d52114676
#
_entry.id   d98c05aa690410fa979b310d52114676
#
_cell.length_a   1.000
_cell.length_b   1.000
_cell.length_c   1.000
_cell.angle_alpha   90.00
_cell.angle_beta   90.00
_cell.angle_gamma   90.00
#
_symmetry.space_group_name_H-M   'P 1'
#
loop_
_entity.id
_entity.type
_entity.pdbx_description
1 polymer ?
#
loop_
_entity_poly.entity_id
_entity_poly.type
_entity_poly.pdbx_seq_one_letter_code
_entity_poly.pdbx_strand_id
1 'polypeptide(L)'
;FYRSLGCMFAGMIFKKEPFFRGADNYDQLVRIAKVLGTEELFAYLDTYDLELDPHFDGILGRHSRKPWHKFVTTENQHLISAEALDFCDKLLRYDHQERLTAMEAQDHAYFAPLRAQDASGKGSPDAGGGTAPAATD
;
A
#
# COMPACT_ATOMS: atom_id res chain seq x y z
N PHE A 1 8.12 7.74 -3.24
CA PHE A 1 7.22 7.01 -4.17
C PHE A 1 6.36 5.98 -3.43
N TYR A 2 6.96 5.06 -2.69
CA TYR A 2 6.22 3.96 -2.05
C TYR A 2 5.27 4.42 -0.95
N ARG A 3 5.60 5.48 -0.20
CA ARG A 3 4.67 6.06 0.77
C ARG A 3 3.46 6.66 0.08
N SER A 4 3.65 7.29 -1.09
CA SER A 4 2.55 7.83 -1.90
C SER A 4 1.64 6.71 -2.40
N LEU A 5 2.20 5.58 -2.84
CA LEU A 5 1.42 4.41 -3.25
C LEU A 5 0.61 3.85 -2.06
N GLY A 6 1.21 3.74 -0.88
CA GLY A 6 0.53 3.30 0.33
C GLY A 6 -0.63 4.20 0.73
N CYS A 7 -0.45 5.52 0.65
CA CYS A 7 -1.52 6.49 0.93
C CYS A 7 -2.66 6.39 -0.09
N MET A 8 -2.37 6.24 -1.37
CA MET A 8 -3.37 6.04 -2.41
C MET A 8 -4.14 4.74 -2.19
N PHE A 9 -3.44 3.65 -1.92
CA PHE A 9 -4.05 2.35 -1.66
C PHE A 9 -4.95 2.38 -0.43
N ALA A 10 -4.49 2.95 0.67
CA ALA A 10 -5.29 3.11 1.88
C ALA A 10 -6.55 3.96 1.61
N GLY A 11 -6.42 5.05 0.87
CA GLY A 11 -7.56 5.88 0.46
C GLY A 11 -8.61 5.10 -0.32
N MET A 12 -8.17 4.22 -1.21
CA MET A 12 -9.06 3.39 -2.03
C MET A 12 -9.78 2.31 -1.22
N ILE A 13 -9.06 1.53 -0.43
CA ILE A 13 -9.66 0.41 0.32
C ILE A 13 -10.50 0.85 1.50
N PHE A 14 -10.15 1.97 2.15
CA PHE A 14 -10.92 2.53 3.27
C PHE A 14 -11.96 3.56 2.84
N LYS A 15 -12.03 3.90 1.55
CA LYS A 15 -12.93 4.93 0.99
C LYS A 15 -12.78 6.27 1.72
N LYS A 16 -11.55 6.67 1.96
CA LYS A 16 -11.18 7.93 2.61
C LYS A 16 -10.07 8.60 1.82
N GLU A 17 -10.43 9.52 0.93
CA GLU A 17 -9.47 10.21 0.08
C GLU A 17 -9.45 11.72 0.36
N PRO A 18 -8.25 12.27 0.59
CA PRO A 18 -7.01 11.58 0.86
C PRO A 18 -7.02 10.93 2.24
N PHE A 19 -6.33 9.80 2.39
CA PHE A 19 -6.28 9.07 3.67
C PHE A 19 -5.64 9.91 4.78
N PHE A 20 -4.54 10.60 4.46
CA PHE A 20 -3.92 11.60 5.32
C PHE A 20 -4.14 12.99 4.73
N ARG A 21 -5.00 13.78 5.36
CA ARG A 21 -5.27 15.16 4.94
C ARG A 21 -4.67 16.15 5.93
N GLY A 22 -3.48 16.63 5.64
CA GLY A 22 -2.82 17.69 6.40
C GLY A 22 -3.03 19.07 5.76
N ALA A 23 -3.10 20.09 6.60
CA ALA A 23 -3.21 21.48 6.15
C ALA A 23 -1.89 22.00 5.56
N ASP A 24 -0.76 21.52 6.07
CA ASP A 24 0.59 21.79 5.62
C ASP A 24 1.49 20.56 5.86
N ASN A 25 2.80 20.68 5.57
CA ASN A 25 3.74 19.59 5.77
C ASN A 25 3.89 19.17 7.24
N TYR A 26 3.76 20.11 8.18
CA TYR A 26 3.84 19.84 9.60
C TYR A 26 2.60 19.07 10.08
N ASP A 27 1.42 19.56 9.76
CA ASP A 27 0.15 18.89 10.07
C ASP A 27 0.05 17.52 9.42
N GLN A 28 0.61 17.37 8.22
CA GLN A 28 0.65 16.07 7.53
C GLN A 28 1.38 15.02 8.34
N LEU A 29 2.56 15.33 8.89
CA LEU A 29 3.29 14.39 9.74
C LEU A 29 2.53 14.08 11.04
N VAL A 30 1.89 15.08 11.64
CA VAL A 30 1.06 14.89 12.84
C VAL A 30 -0.06 13.89 12.56
N ARG A 31 -0.73 14.01 11.43
CA ARG A 31 -1.80 13.07 11.05
C ARG A 31 -1.30 11.66 10.77
N ILE A 32 -0.14 11.53 10.16
CA ILE A 32 0.52 10.24 9.97
C ILE A 32 0.87 9.62 11.33
N ALA A 33 1.41 10.42 12.25
CA ALA A 33 1.78 9.95 13.59
C ALA A 33 0.58 9.51 14.43
N LYS A 34 -0.58 10.11 14.22
CA LYS A 34 -1.82 9.66 14.87
C LYS A 34 -2.27 8.26 14.44
N VAL A 35 -1.83 7.80 13.30
CA VAL A 35 -2.13 6.46 12.78
C VAL A 35 -1.00 5.47 13.03
N LEU A 36 0.22 5.83 12.63
CA LEU A 36 1.39 4.95 12.74
C LEU A 36 2.03 4.94 14.13
N GLY A 37 1.70 5.92 14.96
CA GLY A 37 2.24 6.08 16.30
C GLY A 37 3.54 6.89 16.33
N THR A 38 3.84 7.47 17.50
CA THR A 38 5.03 8.30 17.70
C THR A 38 6.25 7.49 18.14
N GLU A 39 6.08 6.32 18.74
CA GLU A 39 7.21 5.45 19.12
C GLU A 39 8.03 5.04 17.91
N GLU A 40 7.38 4.55 16.86
CA GLU A 40 8.05 4.15 15.61
C GLU A 40 8.66 5.36 14.89
N LEU A 41 8.04 6.54 15.01
CA LEU A 41 8.61 7.77 14.47
C LEU A 41 9.95 8.11 15.15
N PHE A 42 9.99 8.09 16.47
CA PHE A 42 11.21 8.36 17.21
C PHE A 42 12.29 7.31 16.98
N ALA A 43 11.91 6.04 16.88
CA ALA A 43 12.84 4.97 16.52
C ALA A 43 13.46 5.19 15.13
N TYR A 44 12.67 5.64 14.17
CA TYR A 44 13.15 5.99 12.83
C TYR A 44 14.14 7.17 12.87
N LEU A 45 13.83 8.21 13.63
CA LEU A 45 14.71 9.37 13.79
C LEU A 45 16.04 8.97 14.43
N ASP A 46 16.02 8.12 15.45
CA ASP A 46 17.22 7.62 16.10
C ASP A 46 18.07 6.75 15.16
N THR A 47 17.43 5.89 14.38
CA THR A 47 18.11 5.00 13.43
C THR A 47 18.93 5.77 12.40
N TYR A 48 18.43 6.89 11.92
CA TYR A 48 19.07 7.70 10.87
C TYR A 48 19.71 8.97 11.40
N ASP A 49 19.79 9.14 12.72
CA ASP A 49 20.36 10.32 13.39
C ASP A 49 19.72 11.62 12.86
N LEU A 50 18.40 11.63 12.82
CA LEU A 50 17.61 12.77 12.35
C LEU A 50 17.00 13.52 13.52
N GLU A 51 16.93 14.83 13.40
CA GLU A 51 16.26 15.72 14.36
C GLU A 51 14.95 16.24 13.76
N LEU A 52 13.91 16.28 14.60
CA LEU A 52 12.67 16.96 14.23
C LEU A 52 12.83 18.48 14.31
N ASP A 53 12.20 19.17 13.36
CA ASP A 53 12.08 20.63 13.42
C ASP A 53 11.42 21.05 14.74
N PRO A 54 11.95 22.06 15.46
CA PRO A 54 11.34 22.57 16.70
C PRO A 54 9.88 22.98 16.55
N HIS A 55 9.40 23.24 15.33
CA HIS A 55 8.00 23.53 15.06
C HIS A 55 7.06 22.42 15.51
N PHE A 56 7.53 21.17 15.57
CA PHE A 56 6.75 20.02 16.06
C PHE A 56 6.60 20.01 17.58
N ASP A 57 7.37 20.81 18.32
CA ASP A 57 7.25 20.93 19.77
C ASP A 57 5.86 21.45 20.13
N GLY A 58 5.13 20.66 20.91
CA GLY A 58 3.78 21.01 21.35
C GLY A 58 2.65 20.67 20.37
N ILE A 59 2.93 20.33 19.11
CA ILE A 59 1.90 19.95 18.13
C ILE A 59 1.87 18.46 17.84
N LEU A 60 3.01 17.76 17.90
CA LEU A 60 3.11 16.34 17.59
C LEU A 60 2.44 15.47 18.65
N GLY A 61 2.71 15.73 19.93
CA GLY A 61 2.19 14.95 21.05
C GLY A 61 2.74 13.52 21.07
N ARG A 62 1.99 12.65 21.75
CA ARG A 62 2.27 11.21 21.82
C ARG A 62 1.06 10.43 21.35
N HIS A 63 1.27 9.48 20.45
CA HIS A 63 0.20 8.67 19.87
C HIS A 63 0.62 7.22 19.82
N SER A 64 -0.31 6.34 20.22
CA SER A 64 -0.16 4.90 20.01
C SER A 64 -0.52 4.55 18.57
N ARG A 65 0.13 3.52 18.03
CA ARG A 65 -0.21 2.98 16.72
C ARG A 65 -1.65 2.48 16.70
N LYS A 66 -2.42 2.90 15.71
CA LYS A 66 -3.78 2.39 15.48
C LYS A 66 -3.72 1.13 14.62
N PRO A 67 -4.36 0.03 15.04
CA PRO A 67 -4.50 -1.15 14.18
C PRO A 67 -5.31 -0.81 12.92
N TRP A 68 -4.93 -1.36 11.79
CA TRP A 68 -5.60 -1.08 10.51
C TRP A 68 -7.08 -1.50 10.51
N HIS A 69 -7.45 -2.54 11.27
CA HIS A 69 -8.84 -2.99 11.35
C HIS A 69 -9.79 -1.94 11.94
N LYS A 70 -9.29 -0.96 12.69
CA LYS A 70 -10.11 0.14 13.22
C LYS A 70 -10.63 1.10 12.15
N PHE A 71 -10.05 1.07 10.96
CA PHE A 71 -10.52 1.87 9.83
C PHE A 71 -11.57 1.15 8.97
N VAL A 72 -11.86 -0.11 9.28
CA VAL A 72 -12.88 -0.90 8.58
C VAL A 72 -14.26 -0.46 9.03
N THR A 73 -15.11 -0.15 8.06
CA THR A 73 -16.50 0.27 8.25
C THR A 73 -17.44 -0.60 7.40
N THR A 74 -18.74 -0.47 7.61
CA THR A 74 -19.74 -1.16 6.77
C THR A 74 -19.66 -0.73 5.30
N GLU A 75 -19.19 0.48 5.01
CA GLU A 75 -19.07 1.02 3.67
C GLU A 75 -17.86 0.47 2.90
N ASN A 76 -16.77 0.12 3.60
CA ASN A 76 -15.53 -0.32 2.98
C ASN A 76 -15.19 -1.80 3.21
N GLN A 77 -15.91 -2.50 4.08
CA GLN A 77 -15.58 -3.87 4.47
C GLN A 77 -15.48 -4.85 3.29
N HIS A 78 -16.21 -4.63 2.21
CA HIS A 78 -16.17 -5.46 1.01
C HIS A 78 -14.85 -5.34 0.22
N LEU A 79 -14.07 -4.29 0.46
CA LEU A 79 -12.74 -4.07 -0.12
C LEU A 79 -11.61 -4.57 0.79
N ILE A 80 -11.92 -4.95 2.03
CA ILE A 80 -10.93 -5.28 3.05
C ILE A 80 -10.75 -6.80 3.13
N SER A 81 -9.49 -7.21 3.11
CA SER A 81 -9.05 -8.58 3.37
C SER A 81 -7.81 -8.54 4.27
N ALA A 82 -7.44 -9.67 4.85
CA ALA A 82 -6.20 -9.77 5.63
C ALA A 82 -4.98 -9.39 4.77
N GLU A 83 -4.96 -9.82 3.51
CA GLU A 83 -3.91 -9.50 2.54
C GLU A 83 -3.88 -8.01 2.19
N ALA A 84 -5.03 -7.36 2.04
CA ALA A 84 -5.12 -5.92 1.79
C ALA A 84 -4.57 -5.11 2.96
N LEU A 85 -4.91 -5.49 4.19
CA LEU A 85 -4.40 -4.82 5.39
C LEU A 85 -2.90 -5.03 5.57
N ASP A 86 -2.39 -6.23 5.30
CA ASP A 86 -0.96 -6.53 5.35
C ASP A 86 -0.18 -5.74 4.29
N PHE A 87 -0.70 -5.65 3.09
CA PHE A 87 -0.10 -4.86 2.01
C PHE A 87 -0.04 -3.37 2.38
N CYS A 88 -1.13 -2.82 2.90
CA CYS A 88 -1.18 -1.44 3.40
C CYS A 88 -0.14 -1.19 4.50
N ASP A 89 -0.06 -2.09 5.47
CA ASP A 89 0.89 -2.01 6.59
C ASP A 89 2.34 -2.00 6.11
N LYS A 90 2.69 -2.82 5.15
CA LYS A 90 4.05 -2.92 4.60
C LYS A 90 4.44 -1.74 3.69
N LEU A 91 3.47 -1.03 3.15
CA LEU A 91 3.71 0.18 2.37
C LEU A 91 3.82 1.43 3.24
N LEU A 92 3.05 1.51 4.34
CA LEU A 92 2.96 2.66 5.21
C LEU A 92 3.83 2.49 6.45
N ARG A 93 5.14 2.59 6.27
CA ARG A 93 6.15 2.59 7.33
C ARG A 93 6.99 3.84 7.26
N TYR A 94 7.45 4.34 8.41
CA TYR A 94 8.36 5.50 8.45
C TYR A 94 9.68 5.17 7.76
N ASP A 95 10.28 4.03 8.12
CA ASP A 95 11.55 3.61 7.54
C ASP A 95 11.37 3.19 6.10
N HIS A 96 11.98 3.97 5.20
CA HIS A 96 11.93 3.69 3.77
C HIS A 96 12.59 2.36 3.39
N GLN A 97 13.53 1.85 4.20
CA GLN A 97 14.16 0.54 3.98
C GLN A 97 13.26 -0.63 4.40
N GLU A 98 12.30 -0.39 5.30
CA GLU A 98 11.31 -1.40 5.71
C GLU A 98 10.09 -1.48 4.79
N ARG A 99 9.92 -0.48 3.91
CA ARG A 99 8.83 -0.50 2.92
C ARG A 99 9.12 -1.50 1.82
N LEU A 100 8.03 -2.06 1.25
CA LEU A 100 8.15 -2.92 0.09
C LEU A 100 8.79 -2.20 -1.09
N THR A 101 9.69 -2.89 -1.79
CA THR A 101 10.12 -2.47 -3.12
C THR A 101 9.01 -2.70 -4.15
N ALA A 102 9.16 -2.16 -5.36
CA ALA A 102 8.18 -2.38 -6.43
C ALA A 102 8.02 -3.86 -6.77
N MET A 103 9.11 -4.61 -6.82
CA MET A 103 9.08 -6.06 -7.08
C MET A 103 8.41 -6.83 -5.95
N GLU A 104 8.77 -6.55 -4.70
CA GLU A 104 8.16 -7.17 -3.53
C GLU A 104 6.66 -6.84 -3.44
N ALA A 105 6.27 -5.62 -3.78
CA ALA A 105 4.85 -5.23 -3.81
C ALA A 105 4.06 -6.03 -4.83
N GLN A 106 4.61 -6.27 -6.02
CA GLN A 106 3.97 -7.10 -7.06
C GLN A 106 3.85 -8.56 -6.64
N ASP A 107 4.78 -9.06 -5.85
CA ASP A 107 4.80 -10.44 -5.35
C ASP A 107 3.94 -10.64 -4.10
N HIS A 108 3.38 -9.57 -3.54
CA HIS A 108 2.56 -9.67 -2.33
C HIS A 108 1.31 -10.52 -2.55
N ALA A 109 0.89 -11.22 -1.49
CA ALA A 109 -0.28 -12.12 -1.52
C ALA A 109 -1.58 -11.43 -1.96
N TYR A 110 -1.68 -10.10 -1.80
CA TYR A 110 -2.82 -9.32 -2.27
C TYR A 110 -3.06 -9.50 -3.80
N PHE A 111 -1.99 -9.66 -4.57
CA PHE A 111 -2.06 -9.86 -6.02
C PHE A 111 -2.06 -11.33 -6.47
N ALA A 112 -2.05 -12.28 -5.53
CA ALA A 112 -2.03 -13.70 -5.86
C ALA A 112 -3.16 -14.14 -6.81
N PRO A 113 -4.42 -13.68 -6.68
CA PRO A 113 -5.49 -14.04 -7.62
C PRO A 113 -5.20 -13.59 -9.05
N LEU A 114 -4.60 -12.42 -9.25
CA LEU A 114 -4.23 -11.91 -10.58
C LEU A 114 -3.13 -12.74 -11.22
N ARG A 115 -2.09 -13.10 -10.45
CA ARG A 115 -1.02 -13.98 -10.94
C ARG A 115 -1.54 -15.35 -11.37
N ALA A 116 -2.52 -15.91 -10.66
CA ALA A 116 -3.15 -17.18 -11.00
C ALA A 116 -3.96 -17.08 -12.30
N GLN A 117 -4.61 -15.95 -12.56
CA GLN A 117 -5.33 -15.69 -13.81
C GLN A 117 -4.37 -15.58 -15.00
N ASP A 118 -3.26 -14.87 -14.85
CA ASP A 118 -2.24 -14.75 -15.89
C ASP A 118 -1.61 -16.11 -16.23
N ALA A 119 -1.38 -16.95 -15.24
CA ALA A 119 -0.84 -18.30 -15.44
C ALA A 119 -1.83 -19.21 -16.18
N SER A 120 -3.13 -19.07 -15.94
CA SER A 120 -4.17 -19.85 -16.64
C SER A 120 -4.50 -19.32 -18.03
N GLY A 121 -4.28 -18.02 -18.29
CA GLY A 121 -4.48 -17.40 -19.60
C GLY A 121 -3.40 -17.69 -20.64
N LYS A 122 -2.23 -18.16 -20.22
CA LYS A 122 -1.12 -18.52 -21.13
C LYS A 122 -1.21 -19.94 -21.75
N GLY A 123 -2.31 -20.63 -21.54
CA GLY A 123 -2.51 -22.02 -21.95
C GLY A 123 -3.45 -22.25 -23.13
N SER A 124 -3.50 -21.37 -24.14
CA SER A 124 -4.12 -21.69 -25.42
C SER A 124 -3.09 -21.55 -26.54
N PRO A 125 -2.47 -22.64 -27.02
CA PRO A 125 -1.83 -22.57 -28.30
C PRO A 125 -2.92 -22.51 -29.37
N ASP A 126 -2.87 -21.44 -30.14
CA ASP A 126 -3.61 -21.30 -31.39
C ASP A 126 -3.31 -22.51 -32.31
N ALA A 127 -4.25 -23.43 -32.42
CA ALA A 127 -4.20 -24.50 -33.40
C ALA A 127 -4.92 -24.01 -34.66
N GLY A 128 -4.31 -23.05 -35.34
CA GLY A 128 -4.70 -22.66 -36.67
C GLY A 128 -4.15 -23.61 -37.74
N GLY A 129 -4.76 -24.77 -37.85
CA GLY A 129 -4.53 -25.65 -39.01
C GLY A 129 -5.25 -25.13 -40.24
N GLY A 130 -4.56 -24.32 -41.02
CA GLY A 130 -4.99 -23.93 -42.34
C GLY A 130 -4.64 -25.03 -43.35
N THR A 131 -5.61 -25.88 -43.72
CA THR A 131 -5.53 -26.75 -44.92
C THR A 131 -5.92 -25.92 -46.13
N ALA A 132 -4.97 -25.68 -47.00
CA ALA A 132 -5.21 -25.13 -48.34
C ALA A 132 -5.86 -26.22 -49.23
N PRO A 133 -6.87 -25.91 -50.03
CA PRO A 133 -7.36 -26.83 -51.03
C PRO A 133 -6.45 -26.83 -52.27
N ALA A 134 -6.10 -28.02 -52.70
CA ALA A 134 -5.37 -28.23 -53.94
C ALA A 134 -6.22 -27.85 -55.14
N ALA A 135 -5.65 -27.10 -56.05
CA ALA A 135 -6.22 -26.88 -57.39
C ALA A 135 -5.96 -28.14 -58.24
N THR A 136 -7.01 -28.63 -58.88
CA THR A 136 -6.98 -29.58 -59.97
C THR A 136 -7.60 -28.92 -61.18
N ASP A 137 -6.77 -28.87 -62.26
CA ASP A 137 -7.10 -28.60 -63.67
C ASP A 137 -8.25 -27.67 -64.03
#